data_738029ae7761dabf741930d774c5ecb8
#
_entry.id   738029ae7761dabf741930d774c5ecb8
#
_cell.length_a   1.000
_cell.length_b   1.000
_cell.length_c   1.000
_cell.angle_alpha   90.00
_cell.angle_beta   90.00
_cell.angle_gamma   90.00
#
_symmetry.space_group_name_H-M   'P 1'
#
loop_
_entity.id
_entity.type
_entity.pdbx_description
1 polymer ?
#
loop_
_entity_poly.entity_id
_entity_poly.type
_entity_poly.pdbx_seq_one_letter_code
_entity_poly.pdbx_strand_id
1 'polypeptide(L)'
;MKKLLSIFLLLGFMLLTANISDAAVNSYDQYGRKTGSYRETSTGYNSYDKNGSKSGSYRKTSTGYNKYDKNGSKTGSFRKTTSGYNEYDKYGRKTGSYKTGSNGVTTKYDQYGRKTGSFKKDSSGRVIEYDKYGRKVGSYK
;
A
#
# COMPACT_ATOMS: atom_id res chain seq x y z
N MET A 1 -4.75 12.77 1.99
CA MET A 1 -3.87 12.16 0.99
C MET A 1 -2.80 11.18 1.52
N LYS A 2 -2.79 10.78 2.81
CA LYS A 2 -1.75 9.92 3.42
C LYS A 2 -2.08 8.43 3.52
N LYS A 3 -3.28 7.99 3.10
CA LYS A 3 -3.79 6.62 3.38
C LYS A 3 -3.57 5.57 2.27
N LEU A 4 -2.97 5.94 1.15
CA LEU A 4 -2.90 5.07 -0.03
C LEU A 4 -1.66 4.20 -0.14
N LEU A 5 -0.71 4.46 0.71
CA LEU A 5 0.66 4.00 0.56
C LEU A 5 0.90 2.57 1.02
N SER A 6 0.08 2.12 1.95
CA SER A 6 0.28 0.88 2.70
C SER A 6 -0.03 -0.39 1.93
N ILE A 7 -0.90 -0.30 0.94
CA ILE A 7 -1.41 -1.48 0.24
C ILE A 7 -0.35 -2.16 -0.61
N PHE A 8 0.57 -1.38 -1.16
CA PHE A 8 1.61 -1.95 -2.03
C PHE A 8 2.66 -2.75 -1.30
N LEU A 9 3.00 -2.33 -0.10
CA LEU A 9 3.88 -3.11 0.76
C LEU A 9 3.17 -4.37 1.26
N LEU A 10 1.89 -4.25 1.57
CA LEU A 10 1.04 -5.39 1.91
C LEU A 10 0.89 -6.36 0.75
N LEU A 11 0.67 -5.88 -0.47
CA LEU A 11 0.50 -6.70 -1.67
C LEU A 11 1.80 -7.40 -2.08
N GLY A 12 2.95 -6.72 -2.02
CA GLY A 12 4.26 -7.32 -2.26
C GLY A 12 4.65 -8.31 -1.17
N PHE A 13 4.11 -8.15 0.03
CA PHE A 13 4.39 -8.97 1.19
C PHE A 13 3.47 -10.18 1.35
N MET A 14 2.19 -10.06 0.97
CA MET A 14 1.24 -11.19 0.98
C MET A 14 1.53 -12.23 -0.10
N LEU A 15 2.23 -11.87 -1.18
CA LEU A 15 2.68 -12.84 -2.19
C LEU A 15 3.78 -13.80 -1.69
N LEU A 16 4.38 -13.53 -0.52
CA LEU A 16 5.44 -14.37 0.10
C LEU A 16 4.93 -15.27 1.23
N THR A 17 3.67 -15.14 1.66
CA THR A 17 3.06 -16.03 2.64
C THR A 17 1.79 -16.64 2.08
N ALA A 18 1.93 -17.75 1.36
CA ALA A 18 0.83 -18.68 1.10
C ALA A 18 0.24 -19.11 2.46
N ASN A 19 -1.05 -18.84 2.70
CA ASN A 19 -1.88 -19.19 3.85
C ASN A 19 -2.16 -18.06 4.86
N ILE A 20 -2.64 -16.88 4.43
CA ILE A 20 -3.36 -15.99 5.34
C ILE A 20 -4.82 -16.00 4.89
N SER A 21 -5.58 -16.98 5.41
CA SER A 21 -7.02 -16.97 5.40
C SER A 21 -7.53 -15.80 6.25
N ASP A 22 -8.37 -14.93 5.68
CA ASP A 22 -9.22 -13.95 6.36
C ASP A 22 -8.59 -12.90 7.31
N ALA A 23 -7.29 -12.79 7.47
CA ALA A 23 -6.68 -11.83 8.37
C ALA A 23 -6.73 -10.41 7.78
N ALA A 24 -7.42 -9.51 8.49
CA ALA A 24 -7.37 -8.09 8.19
C ALA A 24 -6.02 -7.51 8.58
N VAL A 25 -5.36 -6.77 7.69
CA VAL A 25 -4.18 -5.98 8.05
C VAL A 25 -4.63 -4.61 8.54
N ASN A 26 -4.31 -4.27 9.78
CA ASN A 26 -4.63 -3.00 10.38
C ASN A 26 -3.53 -1.97 10.11
N SER A 27 -3.94 -0.72 9.83
CA SER A 27 -3.03 0.43 9.72
C SER A 27 -3.12 1.31 10.96
N TYR A 28 -1.97 1.86 11.37
CA TYR A 28 -1.81 2.68 12.56
C TYR A 28 -1.02 3.95 12.22
N ASP A 29 -1.29 5.05 12.93
CA ASP A 29 -0.49 6.28 12.85
C ASP A 29 0.82 6.16 13.66
N GLN A 30 1.62 7.23 13.69
CA GLN A 30 2.89 7.29 14.43
C GLN A 30 2.72 7.09 15.95
N TYR A 31 1.53 7.37 16.50
CA TYR A 31 1.18 7.22 17.90
C TYR A 31 0.56 5.85 18.23
N GLY A 32 0.45 4.93 17.25
CA GLY A 32 -0.14 3.62 17.43
C GLY A 32 -1.68 3.58 17.41
N ARG A 33 -2.35 4.68 17.02
CA ARG A 33 -3.82 4.70 16.91
C ARG A 33 -4.23 4.10 15.57
N LYS A 34 -5.23 3.20 15.60
CA LYS A 34 -5.76 2.58 14.37
C LYS A 34 -6.34 3.64 13.44
N THR A 35 -5.92 3.60 12.17
CA THR A 35 -6.38 4.51 11.11
C THR A 35 -7.25 3.82 10.08
N GLY A 36 -7.24 2.49 10.03
CA GLY A 36 -8.04 1.70 9.10
C GLY A 36 -7.62 0.24 9.06
N SER A 37 -8.14 -0.48 8.06
CA SER A 37 -7.76 -1.86 7.80
C SER A 37 -7.93 -2.23 6.34
N TYR A 38 -7.33 -3.36 5.95
CA TYR A 38 -7.41 -3.95 4.63
C TYR A 38 -7.78 -5.42 4.77
N ARG A 39 -8.72 -5.90 3.93
CA ARG A 39 -9.12 -7.31 3.89
C ARG A 39 -8.94 -7.84 2.48
N GLU A 40 -8.35 -9.00 2.36
CA GLU A 40 -8.24 -9.69 1.09
C GLU A 40 -9.61 -10.16 0.60
N THR A 41 -9.80 -10.18 -0.71
CA THR A 41 -10.96 -10.74 -1.40
C THR A 41 -10.46 -11.59 -2.56
N SER A 42 -11.30 -12.41 -3.15
CA SER A 42 -10.97 -13.24 -4.32
C SER A 42 -10.39 -12.43 -5.51
N THR A 43 -10.76 -11.15 -5.61
CA THR A 43 -10.37 -10.27 -6.73
C THR A 43 -9.35 -9.19 -6.35
N GLY A 44 -8.91 -9.13 -5.08
CA GLY A 44 -7.97 -8.11 -4.60
C GLY A 44 -8.15 -7.76 -3.14
N TYR A 45 -8.40 -6.49 -2.80
CA TYR A 45 -8.52 -6.02 -1.42
C TYR A 45 -9.60 -4.96 -1.28
N ASN A 46 -10.30 -4.97 -0.14
CA ASN A 46 -11.12 -3.85 0.32
C ASN A 46 -10.36 -3.06 1.39
N SER A 47 -10.47 -1.73 1.35
CA SER A 47 -9.97 -0.84 2.41
C SER A 47 -11.15 -0.32 3.24
N TYR A 48 -10.90 -0.16 4.55
CA TYR A 48 -11.85 0.32 5.54
C TYR A 48 -11.21 1.44 6.36
N ASP A 49 -12.00 2.40 6.79
CA ASP A 49 -11.57 3.44 7.72
C ASP A 49 -11.45 2.90 9.16
N LYS A 50 -11.11 3.77 10.11
CA LYS A 50 -10.97 3.41 11.53
C LYS A 50 -12.27 2.90 12.17
N ASN A 51 -13.42 3.31 11.63
CA ASN A 51 -14.76 2.94 12.11
C ASN A 51 -15.29 1.66 11.44
N GLY A 52 -14.53 1.07 10.51
CA GLY A 52 -14.92 -0.14 9.78
C GLY A 52 -15.78 0.13 8.55
N SER A 53 -16.01 1.39 8.16
CA SER A 53 -16.73 1.74 6.94
C SER A 53 -15.82 1.55 5.73
N LYS A 54 -16.33 0.94 4.66
CA LYS A 54 -15.57 0.73 3.42
C LYS A 54 -15.14 2.09 2.84
N SER A 55 -13.85 2.27 2.62
CA SER A 55 -13.24 3.48 2.06
C SER A 55 -12.82 3.32 0.60
N GLY A 56 -12.74 2.09 0.11
CA GLY A 56 -12.37 1.80 -1.28
C GLY A 56 -12.04 0.35 -1.52
N SER A 57 -11.52 0.07 -2.72
CA SER A 57 -11.05 -1.27 -3.09
C SER A 57 -9.91 -1.23 -4.11
N TYR A 58 -9.22 -2.36 -4.20
CA TYR A 58 -8.12 -2.61 -5.14
C TYR A 58 -8.40 -3.93 -5.83
N ARG A 59 -8.53 -3.93 -7.15
CA ARG A 59 -8.79 -5.13 -7.95
C ARG A 59 -7.55 -5.53 -8.72
N LYS A 60 -7.19 -6.80 -8.61
CA LYS A 60 -6.09 -7.39 -9.39
C LYS A 60 -6.36 -7.27 -10.88
N THR A 61 -5.30 -7.01 -11.63
CA THR A 61 -5.26 -7.08 -13.11
C THR A 61 -4.04 -7.89 -13.51
N SER A 62 -3.92 -8.24 -14.79
CA SER A 62 -2.73 -8.96 -15.30
C SER A 62 -1.42 -8.20 -15.07
N THR A 63 -1.45 -6.87 -15.00
CA THR A 63 -0.26 -6.02 -14.86
C THR A 63 -0.11 -5.34 -13.51
N GLY A 64 -1.05 -5.57 -12.55
CA GLY A 64 -0.99 -4.92 -11.23
C GLY A 64 -2.36 -4.79 -10.59
N TYR A 65 -2.78 -3.55 -10.26
CA TYR A 65 -4.06 -3.29 -9.58
C TYR A 65 -4.73 -2.01 -10.08
N ASN A 66 -6.06 -2.04 -10.18
CA ASN A 66 -6.88 -0.84 -10.28
C ASN A 66 -7.41 -0.46 -8.90
N LYS A 67 -7.42 0.85 -8.63
CA LYS A 67 -7.91 1.43 -7.39
C LYS A 67 -9.26 2.09 -7.60
N TYR A 68 -10.17 1.88 -6.65
CA TYR A 68 -11.53 2.42 -6.66
C TYR A 68 -11.86 3.09 -5.33
N ASP A 69 -12.69 4.10 -5.36
CA ASP A 69 -13.27 4.71 -4.16
C ASP A 69 -14.40 3.86 -3.57
N LYS A 70 -15.03 4.35 -2.50
CA LYS A 70 -16.14 3.66 -1.84
C LYS A 70 -17.37 3.47 -2.75
N ASN A 71 -17.56 4.33 -3.75
CA ASN A 71 -18.66 4.31 -4.69
C ASN A 71 -18.38 3.43 -5.92
N GLY A 72 -17.18 2.85 -6.02
CA GLY A 72 -16.77 2.00 -7.14
C GLY A 72 -16.20 2.77 -8.33
N SER A 73 -15.98 4.09 -8.22
CA SER A 73 -15.34 4.88 -9.26
C SER A 73 -13.82 4.65 -9.27
N LYS A 74 -13.25 4.43 -10.44
CA LYS A 74 -11.79 4.25 -10.57
C LYS A 74 -11.07 5.55 -10.26
N THR A 75 -10.13 5.49 -9.32
CA THR A 75 -9.33 6.64 -8.88
C THR A 75 -7.86 6.56 -9.28
N GLY A 76 -7.41 5.40 -9.77
CA GLY A 76 -6.04 5.22 -10.21
C GLY A 76 -5.70 3.77 -10.50
N SER A 77 -4.42 3.52 -10.72
CA SER A 77 -3.90 2.18 -10.93
C SER A 77 -2.43 2.07 -10.53
N PHE A 78 -2.00 0.84 -10.38
CA PHE A 78 -0.63 0.47 -10.09
C PHE A 78 -0.18 -0.59 -11.09
N ARG A 79 0.96 -0.38 -11.72
CA ARG A 79 1.54 -1.33 -12.67
C ARG A 79 2.84 -1.89 -12.11
N LYS A 80 2.95 -3.21 -12.13
CA LYS A 80 4.15 -3.92 -11.69
C LYS A 80 5.33 -3.58 -12.60
N THR A 81 6.50 -3.42 -11.98
CA THR A 81 7.81 -3.29 -12.65
C THR A 81 8.74 -4.36 -12.10
N THR A 82 9.93 -4.48 -12.64
CA THR A 82 10.95 -5.44 -12.17
C THR A 82 11.29 -5.28 -10.69
N SER A 83 11.32 -4.04 -10.18
CA SER A 83 11.73 -3.75 -8.80
C SER A 83 10.60 -3.25 -7.90
N GLY A 84 9.35 -3.23 -8.36
CA GLY A 84 8.22 -2.73 -7.56
C GLY A 84 7.03 -2.32 -8.39
N TYR A 85 6.53 -1.07 -8.24
CA TYR A 85 5.34 -0.58 -8.91
C TYR A 85 5.46 0.88 -9.32
N ASN A 86 4.82 1.23 -10.45
CA ASN A 86 4.49 2.61 -10.80
C ASN A 86 3.04 2.90 -10.43
N GLU A 87 2.77 4.10 -9.88
CA GLU A 87 1.45 4.60 -9.54
C GLU A 87 0.96 5.59 -10.60
N TYR A 88 -0.33 5.48 -10.95
CA TYR A 88 -0.99 6.33 -11.95
C TYR A 88 -2.31 6.86 -11.42
N ASP A 89 -2.69 8.08 -11.82
CA ASP A 89 -4.01 8.64 -11.55
C ASP A 89 -5.10 8.00 -12.44
N LYS A 90 -6.33 8.45 -12.28
CA LYS A 90 -7.47 7.95 -13.08
C LYS A 90 -7.34 8.23 -14.57
N TYR A 91 -6.54 9.22 -14.96
CA TYR A 91 -6.27 9.60 -16.34
C TYR A 91 -5.05 8.90 -16.95
N GLY A 92 -4.39 8.02 -16.20
CA GLY A 92 -3.20 7.28 -16.63
C GLY A 92 -1.88 8.06 -16.53
N ARG A 93 -1.85 9.22 -15.88
CA ARG A 93 -0.62 9.99 -15.66
C ARG A 93 0.11 9.40 -14.47
N LYS A 94 1.42 9.20 -14.61
CA LYS A 94 2.26 8.70 -13.52
C LYS A 94 2.31 9.71 -12.38
N THR A 95 1.98 9.27 -11.16
CA THR A 95 2.00 10.08 -9.93
C THR A 95 3.13 9.70 -8.99
N GLY A 96 3.72 8.53 -9.17
CA GLY A 96 4.83 8.07 -8.33
C GLY A 96 5.32 6.68 -8.67
N SER A 97 6.23 6.19 -7.85
CA SER A 97 6.72 4.81 -7.95
C SER A 97 7.21 4.29 -6.60
N TYR A 98 7.28 2.96 -6.51
CA TYR A 98 7.78 2.19 -5.37
C TYR A 98 8.85 1.25 -5.88
N LYS A 99 10.03 1.24 -5.24
CA LYS A 99 11.13 0.35 -5.58
C LYS A 99 11.62 -0.37 -4.33
N THR A 100 11.68 -1.68 -4.40
CA THR A 100 12.21 -2.53 -3.32
C THR A 100 13.66 -2.87 -3.62
N GLY A 101 14.54 -2.51 -2.71
CA GLY A 101 15.96 -2.85 -2.78
C GLY A 101 16.23 -4.28 -2.28
N SER A 102 17.45 -4.76 -2.50
CA SER A 102 17.92 -6.08 -2.03
C SER A 102 17.89 -6.23 -0.51
N ASN A 103 17.95 -5.10 0.23
CA ASN A 103 17.83 -5.06 1.69
C ASN A 103 16.38 -5.16 2.21
N GLY A 104 15.39 -5.39 1.33
CA GLY A 104 13.98 -5.51 1.68
C GLY A 104 13.29 -4.17 2.00
N VAL A 105 13.99 -3.03 1.86
CA VAL A 105 13.40 -1.71 2.04
C VAL A 105 12.71 -1.28 0.74
N THR A 106 11.44 -0.89 0.82
CA THR A 106 10.72 -0.28 -0.30
C THR A 106 10.76 1.24 -0.17
N THR A 107 11.33 1.91 -1.16
CA THR A 107 11.40 3.38 -1.23
C THR A 107 10.31 3.90 -2.14
N LYS A 108 9.63 4.94 -1.68
CA LYS A 108 8.61 5.67 -2.43
C LYS A 108 9.21 6.93 -3.07
N TYR A 109 8.80 7.17 -4.31
CA TYR A 109 9.18 8.34 -5.10
C TYR A 109 7.93 9.05 -5.64
N ASP A 110 8.03 10.37 -5.80
CA ASP A 110 7.03 11.16 -6.53
C ASP A 110 7.17 11.00 -8.05
N GLN A 111 6.32 11.71 -8.80
CA GLN A 111 6.35 11.70 -10.27
C GLN A 111 7.68 12.18 -10.87
N TYR A 112 8.45 13.01 -10.14
CA TYR A 112 9.75 13.56 -10.55
C TYR A 112 10.93 12.69 -10.10
N GLY A 113 10.68 11.53 -9.46
CA GLY A 113 11.72 10.64 -8.97
C GLY A 113 12.34 11.06 -7.63
N ARG A 114 11.76 12.01 -6.89
CA ARG A 114 12.27 12.44 -5.58
C ARG A 114 11.73 11.50 -4.51
N LYS A 115 12.59 11.08 -3.58
CA LYS A 115 12.18 10.24 -2.44
C LYS A 115 11.17 10.98 -1.57
N THR A 116 10.04 10.33 -1.28
CA THR A 116 8.97 10.86 -0.42
C THR A 116 8.79 10.04 0.86
N GLY A 117 9.35 8.84 0.93
CA GLY A 117 9.27 7.98 2.11
C GLY A 117 9.86 6.61 1.86
N SER A 118 9.72 5.74 2.86
CA SER A 118 10.14 4.35 2.75
C SER A 118 9.35 3.45 3.70
N PHE A 119 9.44 2.14 3.45
CA PHE A 119 8.83 1.09 4.24
C PHE A 119 9.86 0.03 4.56
N LYS A 120 9.83 -0.46 5.78
CA LYS A 120 10.70 -1.54 6.23
C LYS A 120 9.91 -2.50 7.12
N LYS A 121 10.11 -3.79 6.92
CA LYS A 121 9.58 -4.82 7.83
C LYS A 121 10.49 -4.92 9.05
N ASP A 122 9.89 -4.94 10.24
CA ASP A 122 10.63 -5.24 11.47
C ASP A 122 10.69 -6.75 11.75
N SER A 123 11.40 -7.13 12.81
CA SER A 123 11.58 -8.52 13.23
C SER A 123 10.28 -9.22 13.64
N SER A 124 9.24 -8.46 14.03
CA SER A 124 7.92 -8.99 14.36
C SER A 124 7.00 -9.20 13.16
N GLY A 125 7.49 -8.87 11.95
CA GLY A 125 6.72 -8.94 10.72
C GLY A 125 5.84 -7.72 10.45
N ARG A 126 5.87 -6.71 11.33
CA ARG A 126 5.15 -5.46 11.16
C ARG A 126 5.89 -4.57 10.17
N VAL A 127 5.15 -3.93 9.28
CA VAL A 127 5.69 -2.96 8.33
C VAL A 127 5.66 -1.57 8.94
N ILE A 128 6.81 -0.89 8.99
CA ILE A 128 6.94 0.48 9.48
C ILE A 128 7.08 1.42 8.29
N GLU A 129 6.28 2.48 8.29
CA GLU A 129 6.34 3.55 7.31
C GLU A 129 7.16 4.74 7.85
N TYR A 130 8.04 5.26 7.02
CA TYR A 130 8.90 6.42 7.31
C TYR A 130 8.67 7.52 6.28
N ASP A 131 8.79 8.78 6.71
CA ASP A 131 8.82 9.94 5.81
C ASP A 131 10.18 10.03 5.07
N LYS A 132 10.34 11.07 4.23
CA LYS A 132 11.58 11.29 3.47
C LYS A 132 12.80 11.56 4.37
N TYR A 133 12.59 11.99 5.61
CA TYR A 133 13.63 12.28 6.60
C TYR A 133 13.94 11.08 7.52
N GLY A 134 13.24 9.93 7.32
CA GLY A 134 13.44 8.74 8.14
C GLY A 134 12.66 8.73 9.46
N ARG A 135 11.73 9.64 9.67
CA ARG A 135 10.87 9.65 10.86
C ARG A 135 9.70 8.70 10.65
N LYS A 136 9.38 7.88 11.67
CA LYS A 136 8.21 6.98 11.63
C LYS A 136 6.92 7.81 11.52
N VAL A 137 6.07 7.44 10.56
CA VAL A 137 4.76 8.08 10.32
C VAL A 137 3.60 7.11 10.42
N GLY A 138 3.86 5.80 10.44
CA GLY A 138 2.82 4.80 10.57
C GLY A 138 3.35 3.38 10.65
N SER A 139 2.44 2.43 10.80
CA SER A 139 2.76 1.00 10.75
C SER A 139 1.54 0.17 10.32
N TYR A 140 1.82 -1.08 9.91
CA TYR A 140 0.83 -2.06 9.43
C TYR A 140 1.11 -3.42 10.07
N LYS A 141 0.04 -4.07 10.60
CA LYS A 141 0.10 -5.38 11.27
C LYS A 141 -1.17 -6.17 11.00
#